data_bb445abb450b841f6697813934e3e4af
#
_entry.id   bb445abb450b841f6697813934e3e4af
#
_cell.length_a   1.000
_cell.length_b   1.000
_cell.length_c   1.000
_cell.angle_alpha   90.00
_cell.angle_beta   90.00
_cell.angle_gamma   90.00
#
_symmetry.space_group_name_H-M   'P 1'
#
loop_
_entity.id
_entity.type
_entity.pdbx_description
1 polymer ?
#
loop_
_entity_poly.entity_id
_entity_poly.type
_entity_poly.pdbx_seq_one_letter_code
_entity_poly.pdbx_strand_id
1 'polypeptide(L)'
;MKALQCVELGGPDKLQVNKIQDPEVLPGHVLIENKAGSVNFPDVLMIQGLYQFQPELPFVPGGESSGIISAVGEGVENFTVGDRVFAMTGIGAFAEKIIVPESAAVKIPNGMSFETAAALPMTYGTSLYALKQRAELKEGETLLVLGAAGGVGLATVELGKAFGARVIAAASTEDKINPVSYTHLTLPTSYAV
;
A
#
# COMPACT_ATOMS: atom_id res chain seq x y z
N MET A 1 0.33 -22.38 -6.77
CA MET A 1 1.01 -21.11 -7.05
C MET A 1 2.31 -20.96 -6.25
N LYS A 2 3.19 -20.06 -6.66
CA LYS A 2 4.35 -19.67 -5.85
C LYS A 2 3.96 -18.53 -4.90
N ALA A 3 4.54 -18.54 -3.69
CA ALA A 3 4.38 -17.47 -2.72
C ALA A 3 5.67 -17.30 -1.89
N LEU A 4 5.95 -16.07 -1.48
CA LEU A 4 7.00 -15.77 -0.51
C LEU A 4 6.39 -15.93 0.88
N GLN A 5 6.80 -16.97 1.62
CA GLN A 5 6.28 -17.29 2.94
C GLN A 5 7.23 -16.90 4.06
N CYS A 6 6.69 -16.33 5.12
CA CYS A 6 7.33 -16.25 6.41
C CYS A 6 7.08 -17.58 7.14
N VAL A 7 8.11 -18.41 7.22
CA VAL A 7 8.03 -19.73 7.87
C VAL A 7 8.56 -19.70 9.30
N GLU A 8 9.34 -18.69 9.63
CA GLU A 8 9.92 -18.40 10.94
C GLU A 8 10.02 -16.89 11.11
N LEU A 9 9.75 -16.37 12.28
CA LEU A 9 9.90 -14.94 12.56
C LEU A 9 11.37 -14.53 12.54
N GLY A 10 11.65 -13.36 11.96
CA GLY A 10 13.02 -12.84 11.87
C GLY A 10 13.21 -11.85 10.73
N GLY A 11 14.42 -11.75 10.21
CA GLY A 11 14.76 -10.90 9.08
C GLY A 11 14.26 -11.46 7.73
N PRO A 12 14.46 -10.71 6.64
CA PRO A 12 14.08 -11.15 5.30
C PRO A 12 14.77 -12.45 4.85
N ASP A 13 15.88 -12.81 5.45
CA ASP A 13 16.62 -14.07 5.23
C ASP A 13 15.82 -15.32 5.67
N LYS A 14 14.79 -15.15 6.50
CA LYS A 14 13.87 -16.22 6.94
C LYS A 14 12.72 -16.46 5.96
N LEU A 15 12.51 -15.59 4.98
CA LEU A 15 11.48 -15.75 3.97
C LEU A 15 11.88 -16.82 2.95
N GLN A 16 10.90 -17.62 2.53
CA GLN A 16 11.11 -18.71 1.58
C GLN A 16 10.09 -18.66 0.45
N VAL A 17 10.55 -18.88 -0.79
CA VAL A 17 9.65 -19.05 -1.93
C VAL A 17 9.20 -20.51 -1.99
N ASN A 18 7.93 -20.73 -1.69
CA ASN A 18 7.32 -22.06 -1.67
C ASN A 18 6.21 -22.19 -2.72
N LYS A 19 5.91 -23.44 -3.11
CA LYS A 19 4.67 -23.78 -3.81
C LYS A 19 3.59 -24.05 -2.78
N ILE A 20 2.51 -23.31 -2.85
CA ILE A 20 1.33 -23.47 -2.02
C ILE A 20 0.09 -23.72 -2.89
N GLN A 21 -1.00 -24.16 -2.26
CA GLN A 21 -2.27 -24.33 -2.95
C GLN A 21 -2.79 -22.98 -3.47
N ASP A 22 -3.42 -22.98 -4.65
CA ASP A 22 -4.13 -21.79 -5.13
C ASP A 22 -5.32 -21.51 -4.21
N PRO A 23 -5.65 -20.24 -3.93
CA PRO A 23 -6.82 -19.92 -3.13
C PRO A 23 -8.12 -20.30 -3.87
N GLU A 24 -9.09 -20.82 -3.13
CA GLU A 24 -10.42 -21.07 -3.63
C GLU A 24 -11.22 -19.77 -3.74
N VAL A 25 -12.09 -19.69 -4.73
CA VAL A 25 -12.95 -18.52 -4.92
C VAL A 25 -14.13 -18.60 -3.95
N LEU A 26 -14.27 -17.63 -3.07
CA LEU A 26 -15.33 -17.56 -2.07
C LEU A 26 -16.46 -16.62 -2.53
N PRO A 27 -17.72 -16.82 -2.06
CA PRO A 27 -18.79 -15.86 -2.30
C PRO A 27 -18.41 -14.44 -1.85
N GLY A 28 -18.78 -13.42 -2.64
CA GLY A 28 -18.46 -12.02 -2.38
C GLY A 28 -16.97 -11.63 -2.54
N HIS A 29 -16.15 -12.54 -3.08
CA HIS A 29 -14.70 -12.32 -3.25
C HIS A 29 -14.28 -12.36 -4.72
N VAL A 30 -13.17 -11.72 -5.00
CA VAL A 30 -12.50 -11.76 -6.31
C VAL A 30 -11.12 -12.41 -6.16
N LEU A 31 -10.78 -13.25 -7.12
CA LEU A 31 -9.44 -13.83 -7.24
C LEU A 31 -8.61 -12.97 -8.19
N ILE A 32 -7.52 -12.44 -7.71
CA ILE A 32 -6.61 -11.58 -8.46
C ILE A 32 -5.35 -12.36 -8.82
N GLU A 33 -5.01 -12.37 -10.09
CA GLU A 33 -3.69 -12.76 -10.57
C GLU A 33 -2.75 -11.58 -10.41
N ASN A 34 -1.86 -11.64 -9.41
CA ASN A 34 -0.99 -10.54 -9.06
C ASN A 34 0.01 -10.20 -10.17
N LYS A 35 0.18 -8.93 -10.45
CA LYS A 35 1.19 -8.36 -11.36
C LYS A 35 2.22 -7.53 -10.61
N ALA A 36 1.84 -6.91 -9.49
CA ALA A 36 2.74 -6.19 -8.60
C ALA A 36 2.24 -6.25 -7.15
N GLY A 37 3.17 -6.26 -6.21
CA GLY A 37 2.93 -6.08 -4.79
C GLY A 37 3.93 -5.09 -4.23
N SER A 38 3.53 -4.25 -3.29
CA SER A 38 4.39 -3.23 -2.69
C SER A 38 4.83 -3.65 -1.29
N VAL A 39 6.08 -3.38 -0.96
CA VAL A 39 6.65 -3.65 0.36
C VAL A 39 6.51 -2.42 1.23
N ASN A 40 5.92 -2.59 2.41
CA ASN A 40 5.68 -1.54 3.37
C ASN A 40 6.32 -1.83 4.73
N PHE A 41 6.46 -0.81 5.56
CA PHE A 41 7.02 -0.95 6.90
C PHE A 41 6.26 -1.96 7.79
N PRO A 42 4.92 -2.04 7.77
CA PRO A 42 4.18 -3.08 8.47
C PRO A 42 4.59 -4.51 8.08
N ASP A 43 4.92 -4.77 6.80
CA ASP A 43 5.37 -6.10 6.35
C ASP A 43 6.68 -6.49 7.05
N VAL A 44 7.61 -5.54 7.16
CA VAL A 44 8.90 -5.75 7.84
C VAL A 44 8.70 -6.03 9.32
N LEU A 45 7.82 -5.30 9.99
CA LEU A 45 7.49 -5.53 11.40
C LEU A 45 6.78 -6.88 11.61
N MET A 46 5.89 -7.24 10.70
CA MET A 46 5.08 -8.47 10.79
C MET A 46 5.96 -9.72 10.70
N ILE A 47 6.90 -9.77 9.76
CA ILE A 47 7.82 -10.92 9.66
C ILE A 47 8.75 -11.03 10.86
N GLN A 48 9.01 -9.95 11.59
CA GLN A 48 9.81 -9.93 12.81
C GLN A 48 9.00 -10.20 14.09
N GLY A 49 7.66 -10.33 13.98
CA GLY A 49 6.78 -10.49 15.15
C GLY A 49 6.61 -9.21 15.98
N LEU A 50 6.89 -8.05 15.39
CA LEU A 50 6.84 -6.73 16.07
C LEU A 50 5.60 -5.90 15.69
N TYR A 51 4.75 -6.41 14.80
CA TYR A 51 3.53 -5.72 14.42
C TYR A 51 2.38 -6.09 15.37
N GLN A 52 1.43 -5.17 15.55
CA GLN A 52 0.28 -5.38 16.46
C GLN A 52 -0.65 -6.53 16.04
N PHE A 53 -0.69 -6.86 14.75
CA PHE A 53 -1.36 -8.04 14.22
C PHE A 53 -0.32 -9.06 13.79
N GLN A 54 -0.41 -10.27 14.33
CA GLN A 54 0.54 -11.34 14.07
C GLN A 54 -0.19 -12.53 13.47
N PRO A 55 -0.02 -12.81 12.16
CA PRO A 55 -0.56 -14.01 11.53
C PRO A 55 0.10 -15.28 12.09
N GLU A 56 -0.63 -16.41 12.03
CA GLU A 56 -0.05 -17.71 12.30
C GLU A 56 0.96 -18.12 11.22
N LEU A 57 2.06 -18.73 11.65
CA LEU A 57 3.06 -19.28 10.75
C LEU A 57 2.62 -20.62 10.13
N PRO A 58 2.93 -20.90 8.88
CA PRO A 58 3.53 -20.01 7.89
C PRO A 58 2.50 -19.07 7.28
N PHE A 59 2.86 -17.82 7.03
CA PHE A 59 2.00 -16.87 6.31
C PHE A 59 2.71 -16.22 5.12
N VAL A 60 1.93 -15.64 4.22
CA VAL A 60 2.43 -14.85 3.09
C VAL A 60 2.32 -13.38 3.44
N PRO A 61 3.41 -12.61 3.58
CA PRO A 61 3.34 -11.18 3.82
C PRO A 61 2.88 -10.40 2.58
N GLY A 62 2.79 -9.08 2.72
CA GLY A 62 2.37 -8.15 1.67
C GLY A 62 0.95 -7.64 1.90
N GLY A 63 0.84 -6.34 2.23
CA GLY A 63 -0.42 -5.69 2.59
C GLY A 63 -1.20 -5.10 1.41
N GLU A 64 -0.60 -5.01 0.23
CA GLU A 64 -1.23 -4.41 -0.95
C GLU A 64 -0.69 -5.01 -2.25
N SER A 65 -1.54 -5.08 -3.25
CA SER A 65 -1.20 -5.61 -4.57
C SER A 65 -2.03 -4.99 -5.69
N SER A 66 -1.63 -5.26 -6.91
CA SER A 66 -2.39 -4.98 -8.11
C SER A 66 -2.29 -6.13 -9.10
N GLY A 67 -3.31 -6.30 -9.91
CA GLY A 67 -3.35 -7.39 -10.88
C GLY A 67 -4.62 -7.41 -11.71
N ILE A 68 -4.93 -8.58 -12.22
CA ILE A 68 -6.09 -8.84 -13.08
C ILE A 68 -7.00 -9.84 -12.38
N ILE A 69 -8.29 -9.56 -12.35
CA ILE A 69 -9.28 -10.50 -11.82
C ILE A 69 -9.33 -11.73 -12.73
N SER A 70 -9.04 -12.89 -12.17
CA SER A 70 -9.05 -14.17 -12.86
C SER A 70 -10.31 -15.01 -12.58
N ALA A 71 -11.00 -14.74 -11.46
CA ALA A 71 -12.30 -15.32 -11.15
C ALA A 71 -13.07 -14.43 -10.18
N VAL A 72 -14.39 -14.53 -10.18
CA VAL A 72 -15.30 -13.84 -9.29
C VAL A 72 -16.19 -14.84 -8.56
N GLY A 73 -16.42 -14.63 -7.28
CA GLY A 73 -17.30 -15.45 -6.47
C GLY A 73 -18.78 -15.08 -6.65
N GLU A 74 -19.64 -15.95 -6.16
CA GLU A 74 -21.09 -15.68 -6.16
C GLU A 74 -21.39 -14.38 -5.40
N GLY A 75 -22.31 -13.55 -5.96
CA GLY A 75 -22.72 -12.29 -5.36
C GLY A 75 -21.79 -11.10 -5.60
N VAL A 76 -20.69 -11.26 -6.36
CA VAL A 76 -19.85 -10.13 -6.82
C VAL A 76 -20.60 -9.37 -7.93
N GLU A 77 -20.80 -8.07 -7.75
CA GLU A 77 -21.60 -7.23 -8.66
C GLU A 77 -20.77 -6.19 -9.42
N ASN A 78 -19.66 -5.70 -8.84
CA ASN A 78 -18.92 -4.54 -9.38
C ASN A 78 -17.74 -4.92 -10.26
N PHE A 79 -17.38 -6.22 -10.32
CA PHE A 79 -16.20 -6.70 -11.02
C PHE A 79 -16.50 -7.88 -11.94
N THR A 80 -15.69 -7.99 -12.99
CA THR A 80 -15.69 -9.10 -13.93
C THR A 80 -14.27 -9.64 -14.16
N VAL A 81 -14.18 -10.86 -14.66
CA VAL A 81 -12.91 -11.45 -15.09
C VAL A 81 -12.28 -10.56 -16.16
N GLY A 82 -11.00 -10.27 -16.01
CA GLY A 82 -10.23 -9.37 -16.88
C GLY A 82 -10.13 -7.93 -16.36
N ASP A 83 -10.91 -7.52 -15.34
CA ASP A 83 -10.77 -6.20 -14.73
C ASP A 83 -9.39 -6.03 -14.11
N ARG A 84 -8.78 -4.87 -14.36
CA ARG A 84 -7.53 -4.45 -13.75
C ARG A 84 -7.82 -3.77 -12.43
N VAL A 85 -7.24 -4.27 -11.34
CA VAL A 85 -7.51 -3.79 -9.98
C VAL A 85 -6.25 -3.65 -9.15
N PHE A 86 -6.32 -2.78 -8.14
CA PHE A 86 -5.47 -2.85 -6.95
C PHE A 86 -6.32 -3.22 -5.74
N ALA A 87 -5.69 -3.77 -4.72
CA ALA A 87 -6.37 -4.17 -3.49
C ALA A 87 -5.53 -3.93 -2.25
N MET A 88 -6.21 -3.57 -1.15
CA MET A 88 -5.67 -3.65 0.19
C MET A 88 -5.92 -5.07 0.71
N THR A 89 -4.86 -5.81 0.95
CA THR A 89 -4.94 -7.25 1.25
C THR A 89 -4.70 -7.56 2.72
N GLY A 90 -4.02 -6.67 3.43
CA GLY A 90 -3.55 -6.90 4.81
C GLY A 90 -2.36 -7.86 4.87
N ILE A 91 -2.48 -9.04 4.29
CA ILE A 91 -1.44 -10.04 4.06
C ILE A 91 -1.71 -10.75 2.73
N GLY A 92 -0.75 -11.51 2.23
CA GLY A 92 -0.95 -12.41 1.08
C GLY A 92 -0.52 -11.85 -0.26
N ALA A 93 -0.16 -10.57 -0.38
CA ALA A 93 0.17 -9.95 -1.66
C ALA A 93 1.46 -10.49 -2.31
N PHE A 94 2.36 -11.11 -1.54
CA PHE A 94 3.59 -11.68 -2.10
C PHE A 94 3.41 -13.11 -2.58
N ALA A 95 2.33 -13.35 -3.35
CA ALA A 95 2.00 -14.58 -4.04
C ALA A 95 1.54 -14.31 -5.47
N GLU A 96 1.55 -15.33 -6.33
CA GLU A 96 1.09 -15.20 -7.71
C GLU A 96 -0.41 -14.89 -7.82
N LYS A 97 -1.20 -15.32 -6.81
CA LYS A 97 -2.64 -15.08 -6.74
C LYS A 97 -3.05 -14.73 -5.33
N ILE A 98 -4.06 -13.88 -5.21
CA ILE A 98 -4.67 -13.54 -3.92
C ILE A 98 -6.19 -13.45 -4.05
N ILE A 99 -6.89 -13.86 -2.99
CA ILE A 99 -8.32 -13.68 -2.87
C ILE A 99 -8.61 -12.53 -1.90
N VAL A 100 -9.48 -11.63 -2.30
CA VAL A 100 -9.91 -10.50 -1.46
C VAL A 100 -11.43 -10.32 -1.55
N PRO A 101 -12.08 -9.81 -0.50
CA PRO A 101 -13.47 -9.40 -0.61
C PRO A 101 -13.61 -8.29 -1.68
N GLU A 102 -14.72 -8.28 -2.40
CA GLU A 102 -14.99 -7.27 -3.43
C GLU A 102 -14.77 -5.84 -2.94
N SER A 103 -15.13 -5.55 -1.70
CA SER A 103 -15.00 -4.23 -1.07
C SER A 103 -13.55 -3.77 -0.87
N ALA A 104 -12.57 -4.67 -0.93
CA ALA A 104 -11.15 -4.35 -0.80
C ALA A 104 -10.46 -4.09 -2.15
N ALA A 105 -11.15 -4.32 -3.26
CA ALA A 105 -10.62 -4.11 -4.61
C ALA A 105 -11.12 -2.78 -5.21
N VAL A 106 -10.25 -2.15 -6.02
CA VAL A 106 -10.57 -0.91 -6.73
C VAL A 106 -10.06 -1.01 -8.17
N LYS A 107 -10.89 -0.59 -9.15
CA LYS A 107 -10.48 -0.58 -10.56
C LYS A 107 -9.34 0.40 -10.80
N ILE A 108 -8.36 -0.04 -11.57
CA ILE A 108 -7.22 0.79 -11.97
C ILE A 108 -7.62 1.67 -13.16
N PRO A 109 -7.39 2.99 -13.13
CA PRO A 109 -7.61 3.85 -14.28
C PRO A 109 -6.83 3.40 -15.52
N ASN A 110 -7.40 3.65 -16.70
CA ASN A 110 -6.69 3.37 -17.95
C ASN A 110 -5.37 4.13 -18.00
N GLY A 111 -4.30 3.44 -18.43
CA GLY A 111 -2.96 4.01 -18.53
C GLY A 111 -2.11 3.94 -17.27
N MET A 112 -2.66 3.62 -16.10
CA MET A 112 -1.87 3.40 -14.88
C MET A 112 -1.21 2.01 -14.92
N SER A 113 0.08 1.93 -14.61
CA SER A 113 0.77 0.64 -14.48
C SER A 113 0.36 -0.13 -13.22
N PHE A 114 0.60 -1.44 -13.20
CA PHE A 114 0.34 -2.25 -11.99
C PHE A 114 1.27 -1.87 -10.86
N GLU A 115 2.52 -1.54 -11.14
CA GLU A 115 3.50 -1.11 -10.13
C GLU A 115 3.05 0.17 -9.44
N THR A 116 2.61 1.17 -10.20
CA THR A 116 2.05 2.41 -9.63
C THR A 116 0.80 2.13 -8.81
N ALA A 117 -0.11 1.31 -9.35
CA ALA A 117 -1.36 0.98 -8.66
C ALA A 117 -1.14 0.21 -7.36
N ALA A 118 -0.16 -0.70 -7.31
CA ALA A 118 0.15 -1.47 -6.12
C ALA A 118 0.68 -0.62 -4.96
N ALA A 119 1.30 0.53 -5.24
CA ALA A 119 1.88 1.42 -4.24
C ALA A 119 0.90 2.47 -3.66
N LEU A 120 -0.35 2.49 -4.14
CA LEU A 120 -1.34 3.49 -3.73
C LEU A 120 -2.08 3.16 -2.41
N PRO A 121 -2.56 1.93 -2.19
CA PRO A 121 -3.50 1.66 -1.10
C PRO A 121 -2.94 2.02 0.27
N MET A 122 -1.74 1.59 0.60
CA MET A 122 -1.15 1.81 1.92
C MET A 122 -0.77 3.27 2.14
N THR A 123 -0.03 3.86 1.22
CA THR A 123 0.54 5.20 1.40
C THR A 123 -0.48 6.30 1.20
N TYR A 124 -1.16 6.31 0.04
CA TYR A 124 -2.17 7.33 -0.26
C TYR A 124 -3.47 7.11 0.50
N GLY A 125 -3.89 5.86 0.70
CA GLY A 125 -5.07 5.54 1.51
C GLY A 125 -4.91 6.00 2.95
N THR A 126 -3.76 5.72 3.57
CA THR A 126 -3.44 6.19 4.93
C THR A 126 -3.43 7.71 5.01
N SER A 127 -2.75 8.37 4.06
CA SER A 127 -2.63 9.83 4.03
C SER A 127 -3.99 10.49 3.76
N LEU A 128 -4.78 9.95 2.84
CA LEU A 128 -6.13 10.45 2.54
C LEU A 128 -7.05 10.37 3.76
N TYR A 129 -7.04 9.22 4.45
CA TYR A 129 -7.80 9.03 5.68
C TYR A 129 -7.38 10.04 6.77
N ALA A 130 -6.07 10.21 6.97
CA ALA A 130 -5.54 11.15 7.95
C ALA A 130 -5.94 12.60 7.64
N LEU A 131 -5.78 13.04 6.38
CA LEU A 131 -6.06 14.42 6.00
C LEU A 131 -7.56 14.74 5.92
N LYS A 132 -8.36 13.84 5.35
CA LYS A 132 -9.79 14.11 5.11
C LYS A 132 -10.70 13.73 6.26
N GLN A 133 -10.47 12.56 6.88
CA GLN A 133 -11.39 12.03 7.89
C GLN A 133 -10.95 12.34 9.32
N ARG A 134 -9.65 12.50 9.58
CA ARG A 134 -9.14 12.78 10.93
C ARG A 134 -8.81 14.26 11.15
N ALA A 135 -8.08 14.89 10.24
CA ALA A 135 -7.68 16.28 10.33
C ALA A 135 -8.71 17.25 9.72
N GLU A 136 -9.61 16.76 8.88
CA GLU A 136 -10.61 17.57 8.14
C GLU A 136 -9.95 18.75 7.40
N LEU A 137 -8.78 18.50 6.79
CA LEU A 137 -7.96 19.52 6.13
C LEU A 137 -8.78 20.29 5.09
N LYS A 138 -8.74 21.62 5.18
CA LYS A 138 -9.42 22.56 4.30
C LYS A 138 -8.45 23.31 3.40
N GLU A 139 -8.94 23.78 2.28
CA GLU A 139 -8.19 24.66 1.38
C GLU A 139 -7.71 25.93 2.12
N GLY A 140 -6.47 26.35 1.83
CA GLY A 140 -5.82 27.49 2.44
C GLY A 140 -5.18 27.24 3.81
N GLU A 141 -5.42 26.12 4.46
CA GLU A 141 -4.75 25.76 5.72
C GLU A 141 -3.26 25.43 5.50
N THR A 142 -2.49 25.50 6.59
CA THR A 142 -1.06 25.13 6.56
C THR A 142 -0.88 23.74 7.15
N LEU A 143 -0.33 22.83 6.33
CA LEU A 143 -0.03 21.45 6.69
C LEU A 143 1.48 21.28 6.87
N LEU A 144 1.92 20.91 8.09
CA LEU A 144 3.30 20.50 8.37
C LEU A 144 3.40 18.96 8.26
N VAL A 145 4.28 18.47 7.40
CA VAL A 145 4.53 17.04 7.20
C VAL A 145 5.92 16.67 7.70
N LEU A 146 5.99 15.95 8.81
CA LEU A 146 7.24 15.41 9.34
C LEU A 146 7.56 14.08 8.68
N GLY A 147 8.83 13.82 8.37
CA GLY A 147 9.25 12.62 7.64
C GLY A 147 8.74 12.61 6.19
N ALA A 148 8.68 13.77 5.56
CA ALA A 148 8.07 13.99 4.24
C ALA A 148 8.65 13.15 3.09
N ALA A 149 9.88 12.63 3.24
CA ALA A 149 10.52 11.78 2.24
C ALA A 149 10.16 10.27 2.37
N GLY A 150 9.43 9.87 3.40
CA GLY A 150 8.89 8.52 3.50
C GLY A 150 7.64 8.33 2.63
N GLY A 151 7.23 7.09 2.35
CA GLY A 151 6.09 6.81 1.46
C GLY A 151 4.81 7.52 1.87
N VAL A 152 4.39 7.40 3.13
CA VAL A 152 3.21 8.12 3.67
C VAL A 152 3.44 9.64 3.69
N GLY A 153 4.68 10.08 4.02
CA GLY A 153 5.02 11.50 4.03
C GLY A 153 4.91 12.15 2.65
N LEU A 154 5.45 11.51 1.63
CA LEU A 154 5.38 11.99 0.25
C LEU A 154 3.93 12.03 -0.25
N ALA A 155 3.17 10.96 -0.05
CA ALA A 155 1.74 10.92 -0.37
C ALA A 155 0.96 12.03 0.35
N THR A 156 1.31 12.31 1.61
CA THR A 156 0.69 13.39 2.40
C THR A 156 1.00 14.78 1.81
N VAL A 157 2.24 15.01 1.34
CA VAL A 157 2.64 16.26 0.68
C VAL A 157 1.84 16.46 -0.62
N GLU A 158 1.76 15.43 -1.46
CA GLU A 158 1.03 15.49 -2.73
C GLU A 158 -0.47 15.71 -2.52
N LEU A 159 -1.09 14.94 -1.63
CA LEU A 159 -2.52 15.10 -1.31
C LEU A 159 -2.82 16.44 -0.66
N GLY A 160 -1.98 16.92 0.27
CA GLY A 160 -2.13 18.23 0.88
C GLY A 160 -2.13 19.35 -0.16
N LYS A 161 -1.23 19.27 -1.12
CA LYS A 161 -1.20 20.21 -2.27
C LYS A 161 -2.45 20.09 -3.13
N ALA A 162 -2.86 18.89 -3.49
CA ALA A 162 -4.06 18.64 -4.28
C ALA A 162 -5.33 19.17 -3.60
N PHE A 163 -5.35 19.24 -2.27
CA PHE A 163 -6.44 19.81 -1.47
C PHE A 163 -6.35 21.32 -1.26
N GLY A 164 -5.37 21.99 -1.89
CA GLY A 164 -5.20 23.43 -1.79
C GLY A 164 -4.55 23.92 -0.51
N ALA A 165 -3.93 23.06 0.29
CA ALA A 165 -3.22 23.47 1.50
C ALA A 165 -1.84 24.07 1.15
N ARG A 166 -1.35 24.95 2.03
CA ARG A 166 0.05 25.36 2.08
C ARG A 166 0.83 24.24 2.79
N VAL A 167 1.65 23.47 2.06
CA VAL A 167 2.40 22.35 2.63
C VAL A 167 3.81 22.76 3.01
N ILE A 168 4.22 22.43 4.24
CA ILE A 168 5.59 22.53 4.75
C ILE A 168 6.10 21.11 4.95
N ALA A 169 7.09 20.70 4.14
CA ALA A 169 7.69 19.38 4.20
C ALA A 169 8.98 19.42 5.01
N ALA A 170 9.12 18.52 5.98
CA ALA A 170 10.31 18.39 6.81
C ALA A 170 10.93 16.99 6.64
N ALA A 171 12.24 16.94 6.39
CA ALA A 171 13.03 15.72 6.34
C ALA A 171 14.38 15.90 7.01
N SER A 172 15.02 14.80 7.42
CA SER A 172 16.23 14.84 8.25
C SER A 172 17.53 15.19 7.52
N THR A 173 17.56 15.13 6.19
CA THR A 173 18.74 15.44 5.38
C THR A 173 18.35 16.11 4.07
N GLU A 174 19.30 16.81 3.45
CA GLU A 174 19.12 17.50 2.18
C GLU A 174 18.78 16.51 1.04
N ASP A 175 19.44 15.36 0.99
CA ASP A 175 19.16 14.31 0.01
C ASP A 175 17.73 13.76 0.11
N LYS A 176 17.14 13.76 1.31
CA LYS A 176 15.76 13.37 1.53
C LYS A 176 14.75 14.46 1.19
N ILE A 177 15.18 15.74 1.17
CA ILE A 177 14.33 16.84 0.74
C ILE A 177 14.22 16.93 -0.77
N ASN A 178 15.27 16.58 -1.52
CA ASN A 178 15.27 16.66 -2.97
C ASN A 178 14.08 15.95 -3.65
N PRO A 179 13.71 14.72 -3.34
CA PRO A 179 12.52 14.08 -3.91
C PRO A 179 11.21 14.80 -3.58
N VAL A 180 11.15 15.46 -2.43
CA VAL A 180 9.96 16.21 -1.99
C VAL A 180 9.87 17.58 -2.65
N SER A 181 11.00 18.17 -3.06
CA SER A 181 11.06 19.50 -3.70
C SER A 181 10.43 19.51 -5.10
N TYR A 182 10.38 18.38 -5.80
CA TYR A 182 9.67 18.24 -7.08
C TYR A 182 8.14 18.33 -6.92
N THR A 183 7.63 18.09 -5.73
CA THR A 183 6.18 18.13 -5.43
C THR A 183 5.71 19.46 -4.82
N HIS A 184 6.57 20.47 -4.74
CA HIS A 184 6.34 21.85 -4.27
C HIS A 184 6.52 22.16 -2.78
N LEU A 185 7.48 23.05 -2.58
CA LEU A 185 7.82 23.88 -1.43
C LEU A 185 8.73 23.28 -0.41
N THR A 186 9.94 23.75 -0.58
CA THR A 186 11.00 23.66 0.39
C THR A 186 10.97 24.84 1.36
N LEU A 187 10.98 24.51 2.64
CA LEU A 187 11.85 25.24 3.55
C LEU A 187 12.93 24.26 3.95
N PRO A 188 14.22 24.57 3.80
CA PRO A 188 15.27 23.76 4.38
C PRO A 188 15.16 23.87 5.89
N THR A 189 14.60 22.87 6.53
CA THR A 189 14.72 22.70 7.97
C THR A 189 15.83 21.70 8.21
N SER A 190 17.04 22.18 8.16
CA SER A 190 18.15 21.55 8.85
C SER A 190 17.93 21.75 10.34
N TYR A 191 17.17 20.91 11.00
CA TYR A 191 17.28 20.67 12.44
C TYR A 191 16.47 19.41 12.77
N ALA A 192 17.20 18.32 13.03
CA ALA A 192 16.70 17.24 13.84
C ALA A 192 16.62 17.76 15.29
N VAL A 193 15.51 17.53 15.95
CA VAL A 193 15.46 17.39 17.39
C VAL A 193 15.31 15.94 17.71
#